data_cddaa993040e40441b607f021f57261c
#
_entry.id   cddaa993040e40441b607f021f57261c
#
_cell.length_a   1.000
_cell.length_b   1.000
_cell.length_c   1.000
_cell.angle_alpha   90.00
_cell.angle_beta   90.00
_cell.angle_gamma   90.00
#
_symmetry.space_group_name_H-M   'P 1'
#
loop_
_entity.id
_entity.type
_entity.pdbx_description
1 polymer ?
#
loop_
_entity_poly.entity_id
_entity_poly.type
_entity_poly.pdbx_seq_one_letter_code
_entity_poly.pdbx_strand_id
1 'polypeptide(L)' 'MIDLKKVRQDNGLTQTALAEAVGVVRQTISNIECGINAPSVDLAKKLAEILGLNWTDFFTGEGEQ' A
#
# COMPACT_ATOMS: atom_id res chain seq x y z
N MET A 1 -4.96 5.28 -9.01
CA MET A 1 -4.44 4.76 -7.75
C MET A 1 -3.66 3.48 -8.01
N ILE A 2 -2.66 3.24 -7.22
CA ILE A 2 -1.78 2.09 -7.41
C ILE A 2 -2.49 0.78 -7.07
N ASP A 3 -2.12 -0.29 -7.75
CA ASP A 3 -2.58 -1.64 -7.41
C ASP A 3 -1.62 -2.22 -6.38
N LEU A 4 -1.93 -2.02 -5.11
CA LEU A 4 -1.06 -2.44 -4.03
C LEU A 4 -0.85 -3.96 -4.02
N LYS A 5 -1.90 -4.72 -4.31
CA LYS A 5 -1.80 -6.18 -4.33
C LYS A 5 -0.77 -6.64 -5.34
N LYS A 6 -0.82 -6.08 -6.55
CA LYS A 6 0.10 -6.47 -7.61
C LYS A 6 1.53 -6.10 -7.24
N VAL A 7 1.74 -4.88 -6.76
CA VAL A 7 3.09 -4.44 -6.39
C VAL A 7 3.63 -5.30 -5.25
N ARG A 8 2.79 -5.61 -4.27
CA ARG A 8 3.18 -6.47 -3.17
C ARG A 8 3.62 -7.84 -3.68
N GLN A 9 2.83 -8.43 -4.57
CA GLN A 9 3.13 -9.74 -5.13
C GLN A 9 4.40 -9.71 -5.98
N ASP A 10 4.60 -8.62 -6.72
CA ASP A 10 5.81 -8.45 -7.52
C ASP A 10 7.06 -8.40 -6.64
N ASN A 11 6.90 -7.97 -5.39
CA ASN A 11 7.99 -7.96 -4.42
C ASN A 11 8.09 -9.25 -3.61
N GLY A 12 7.25 -10.23 -3.91
CA GLY A 12 7.30 -11.52 -3.23
C GLY A 12 6.80 -11.50 -1.80
N LEU A 13 5.95 -10.56 -1.45
CA LEU A 13 5.49 -10.39 -0.08
C LEU A 13 4.06 -10.87 0.09
N THR A 14 3.79 -11.51 1.25
CA THR A 14 2.41 -11.80 1.65
C THR A 14 1.82 -10.57 2.32
N GLN A 15 0.49 -10.56 2.47
CA GLN A 15 -0.17 -9.48 3.21
C GLN A 15 0.38 -9.38 4.64
N THR A 16 0.58 -10.53 5.29
CA THR A 16 1.11 -10.56 6.65
C THR A 16 2.52 -9.99 6.70
N ALA A 17 3.38 -10.38 5.76
CA ALA A 17 4.76 -9.89 5.72
C ALA A 17 4.79 -8.38 5.52
N LEU A 18 3.98 -7.87 4.61
CA LEU A 18 3.93 -6.43 4.36
C LEU A 18 3.40 -5.69 5.58
N ALA A 19 2.34 -6.21 6.20
CA ALA A 19 1.74 -5.58 7.38
C ALA A 19 2.77 -5.49 8.51
N GLU A 20 3.52 -6.57 8.74
CA GLU A 20 4.56 -6.58 9.77
C GLU A 20 5.67 -5.58 9.46
N ALA A 21 6.04 -5.49 8.19
CA ALA A 21 7.12 -4.59 7.79
C ALA A 21 6.77 -3.13 8.03
N VAL A 22 5.49 -2.77 7.91
CA VAL A 22 5.07 -1.37 8.11
C VAL A 22 4.39 -1.15 9.46
N GLY A 23 4.29 -2.19 10.30
CA GLY A 23 3.80 -2.04 11.66
C GLY A 23 2.29 -1.94 11.81
N VAL A 24 1.54 -2.58 10.92
CA VAL A 24 0.07 -2.61 11.01
C VAL A 24 -0.40 -4.05 10.99
N VAL A 25 -1.70 -4.26 11.25
CA VAL A 25 -2.28 -5.59 11.18
C VAL A 25 -2.59 -5.95 9.72
N ARG A 26 -2.65 -7.26 9.44
CA ARG A 26 -2.90 -7.74 8.08
C ARG A 26 -4.21 -7.19 7.51
N GLN A 27 -5.23 -7.06 8.35
CA GLN A 27 -6.52 -6.56 7.88
C GLN A 27 -6.41 -5.16 7.30
N THR A 28 -5.51 -4.33 7.82
CA THR A 28 -5.28 -3.00 7.29
C THR A 28 -4.79 -3.08 5.85
N ILE A 29 -3.85 -3.98 5.57
CA ILE A 29 -3.34 -4.17 4.21
C ILE A 29 -4.47 -4.68 3.29
N SER A 30 -5.23 -5.66 3.76
CA SER A 30 -6.33 -6.22 3.00
C SER A 30 -7.35 -5.14 2.63
N ASN A 31 -7.71 -4.29 3.58
CA ASN A 31 -8.68 -3.21 3.34
C ASN A 31 -8.18 -2.21 2.31
N ILE A 32 -6.89 -1.91 2.33
CA ILE A 32 -6.31 -1.00 1.34
C ILE A 32 -6.33 -1.65 -0.03
N GLU A 33 -5.98 -2.93 -0.12
CA GLU A 33 -5.96 -3.64 -1.39
C GLU A 33 -7.36 -3.76 -2.00
N CYS A 34 -8.38 -3.88 -1.15
CA CYS A 34 -9.76 -3.99 -1.60
C CYS A 34 -10.41 -2.64 -1.90
N GLY A 35 -9.72 -1.54 -1.61
CA GLY A 35 -10.28 -0.22 -1.83
C GLY A 35 -11.25 0.24 -0.76
N ILE A 36 -11.34 -0.48 0.35
CA ILE A 36 -12.23 -0.11 1.46
C ILE A 36 -11.68 1.11 2.19
N ASN A 37 -10.38 1.15 2.40
CA ASN A 37 -9.70 2.25 3.07
C ASN A 37 -8.51 2.72 2.24
N ALA A 38 -8.20 4.01 2.34
CA ALA A 38 -6.97 4.54 1.80
C ALA A 38 -5.93 4.58 2.93
N PRO A 39 -4.64 4.40 2.62
CA PRO A 39 -3.62 4.52 3.66
C PRO A 39 -3.47 5.99 4.07
N SER A 40 -3.09 6.20 5.34
CA SER A 40 -2.69 7.54 5.76
C SER A 40 -1.39 7.93 5.04
N VAL A 41 -1.04 9.20 5.10
CA VAL A 41 0.21 9.67 4.48
C VAL A 41 1.41 8.94 5.09
N ASP A 42 1.42 8.79 6.41
CA ASP A 42 2.53 8.08 7.06
C ASP A 42 2.62 6.64 6.60
N LEU A 43 1.49 5.95 6.53
CA LEU A 43 1.47 4.56 6.09
C LEU A 43 1.85 4.45 4.62
N ALA A 44 1.36 5.36 3.80
CA ALA A 44 1.70 5.38 2.37
C ALA A 44 3.20 5.53 2.18
N LYS A 45 3.83 6.40 2.96
CA LYS A 45 5.28 6.58 2.88
C LYS A 45 6.04 5.33 3.26
N LYS A 46 5.58 4.63 4.30
CA LYS A 46 6.22 3.38 4.73
C LYS A 46 6.05 2.29 3.68
N LEU A 47 4.85 2.16 3.13
CA LEU A 47 4.60 1.18 2.07
C LEU A 47 5.47 1.48 0.85
N ALA A 48 5.54 2.73 0.45
CA ALA A 48 6.33 3.12 -0.71
C ALA A 48 7.80 2.82 -0.51
N GLU A 49 8.31 3.07 0.68
CA GLU A 49 9.71 2.82 0.99
C GLU A 49 10.05 1.34 0.86
N ILE A 50 9.18 0.48 1.37
CA ILE A 50 9.40 -0.97 1.32
C ILE A 50 9.23 -1.51 -0.09
N LEU A 51 8.27 -0.98 -0.84
CA LEU A 51 7.92 -1.50 -2.16
C LEU A 51 8.64 -0.79 -3.30
N GLY A 52 9.43 0.24 -2.99
CA GLY A 52 10.17 0.98 -4.02
C GLY A 52 9.29 1.88 -4.86
N LEU A 53 8.27 2.47 -4.26
CA LEU A 53 7.30 3.30 -4.95
C LEU A 53 7.42 4.75 -4.51
N ASN A 54 6.72 5.62 -5.23
CA ASN A 54 6.49 6.98 -4.79
C ASN A 54 5.21 6.98 -3.97
N TRP A 55 5.29 7.44 -2.71
CA TRP A 55 4.13 7.40 -1.82
C TRP A 55 2.94 8.19 -2.36
N THR A 56 3.17 9.19 -3.18
CA THR A 56 2.09 9.99 -3.77
C THR A 56 1.24 9.16 -4.74
N ASP A 57 1.77 8.05 -5.24
CA ASP A 57 1.01 7.18 -6.14
C ASP A 57 -0.22 6.60 -5.48
N PHE A 58 -0.24 6.53 -4.16
CA PHE A 58 -1.42 6.05 -3.44
C PHE A 58 -2.58 7.05 -3.51
N PHE A 59 -2.30 8.29 -3.81
CA PHE A 59 -3.29 9.36 -3.77
C PHE A 59 -3.52 10.00 -5.13
N THR A 60 -2.68 9.69 -6.11
CA THR A 60 -2.89 10.23 -7.45
C THR A 60 -3.95 9.40 -8.11
N GLY A 61 -5.04 10.00 -8.36
CA GLY A 61 -6.05 9.40 -9.18
C GLY A 61 -5.98 10.01 -10.55
N GLU A 62 -6.52 9.32 -11.47
CA GLU A 62 -6.63 9.87 -12.78
C GLU A 62 -7.50 11.07 -12.76
N GLY A 63 -8.05 11.33 -11.80
CA GLY A 63 -8.80 12.50 -11.68
C GLY A 63 -8.09 13.61 -11.05
N GLU A 64 -7.06 13.55 -10.86
CA GLU A 64 -6.56 14.49 -10.21
C GLU A 64 -6.52 15.67 -10.61
N GLN A 65 -6.85 15.51 -10.94
CA GLN A 65 -6.94 16.34 -11.24
C GLN A 65 -7.07 16.82 -11.28
#